data_944e5551ef93efd940c4becea36da079
#
_entry.id   944e5551ef93efd940c4becea36da079
#
_cell.length_a   1.000
_cell.length_b   1.000
_cell.length_c   1.000
_cell.angle_alpha   90.00
_cell.angle_beta   90.00
_cell.angle_gamma   90.00
#
_symmetry.space_group_name_H-M   'P 1'
#
loop_
_entity.id
_entity.type
_entity.pdbx_description
1 polymer ?
#
loop_
_entity_poly.entity_id
_entity_poly.type
_entity_poly.pdbx_seq_one_letter_code
_entity_poly.pdbx_strand_id
1 'polypeptide(L)'
;MKLSHRYITERHLPDKAVDLIDEAARKLRIDAESLPKELKEQENRIRQLQNQEEAASQRAEYQRAAEFRTERLGLEKGYNSAHEKWLRDHKIDMVVDAEDIGRLVAQWTGIPVSQMLEEETEKLLHMEERLHLRIIGQDTAIRLVSEAVRRSRAGLKDPKRPIGSFIFLGPTGVGKSELARALAQFLFDHEENMVRLDMSEYMEKHTVSRLIGAPPGYIGYDEGGQLTEAVRRRPFRVILFDEIEKAHPDVFNILLQILEDGRLTDGHGRTVDFRNTLVIMTSNLGTGEIGRQVMGFRRDGQSTTEQERMRSSIEEALKKTFRPELLNRIDE
;
A
#
# COMPACT_ATOMS: atom_id res chain seq x y z
N MET A 1 -16.07 8.75 1.88
CA MET A 1 -16.67 7.50 1.36
C MET A 1 -15.79 6.77 0.36
N LYS A 2 -15.30 7.35 -0.75
CA LYS A 2 -14.44 6.63 -1.73
C LYS A 2 -13.19 6.04 -1.08
N LEU A 3 -12.43 6.83 -0.31
CA LEU A 3 -11.22 6.37 0.38
C LEU A 3 -11.50 5.28 1.41
N SER A 4 -12.54 5.42 2.24
CA SER A 4 -12.89 4.39 3.22
C SER A 4 -13.34 3.08 2.58
N HIS A 5 -14.06 3.14 1.44
CA HIS A 5 -14.47 1.94 0.73
C HIS A 5 -13.28 1.18 0.14
N ARG A 6 -12.32 1.92 -0.42
CA ARG A 6 -11.16 1.35 -1.13
C ARG A 6 -10.06 0.83 -0.20
N TYR A 7 -9.80 1.52 0.91
CA TYR A 7 -8.63 1.28 1.74
C TYR A 7 -8.90 0.66 3.10
N ILE A 8 -10.15 0.69 3.59
CA ILE A 8 -10.52 0.08 4.87
C ILE A 8 -11.43 -1.12 4.59
N THR A 9 -10.89 -2.32 4.76
CA THR A 9 -11.59 -3.58 4.44
C THR A 9 -12.35 -4.16 5.63
N GLU A 10 -11.96 -3.83 6.86
CA GLU A 10 -12.46 -4.49 8.08
C GLU A 10 -13.85 -4.04 8.54
N ARG A 11 -14.41 -2.96 7.99
CA ARG A 11 -15.70 -2.40 8.42
C ARG A 11 -16.62 -2.12 7.23
N HIS A 12 -17.93 -2.05 7.50
CA HIS A 12 -18.95 -1.78 6.49
C HIS A 12 -19.26 -0.28 6.34
N LEU A 13 -19.72 0.13 5.16
CA LEU A 13 -20.31 1.44 4.95
C LEU A 13 -21.75 1.44 5.50
N PRO A 14 -22.25 2.55 6.10
CA PRO A 14 -21.63 3.89 6.19
C PRO A 14 -20.67 4.07 7.38
N ASP A 15 -20.67 3.18 8.37
CA ASP A 15 -20.04 3.36 9.68
C ASP A 15 -18.55 3.73 9.57
N LYS A 16 -17.77 3.02 8.74
CA LYS A 16 -16.35 3.34 8.52
C LYS A 16 -16.08 4.75 7.95
N ALA A 17 -17.04 5.33 7.23
CA ALA A 17 -16.91 6.67 6.71
C ALA A 17 -17.23 7.72 7.77
N VAL A 18 -18.18 7.45 8.65
CA VAL A 18 -18.53 8.31 9.79
C VAL A 18 -17.39 8.31 10.79
N ASP A 19 -16.85 7.13 11.16
CA ASP A 19 -15.71 6.98 12.05
C ASP A 19 -14.49 7.80 11.58
N LEU A 20 -14.21 7.80 10.25
CA LEU A 20 -13.11 8.59 9.69
C LEU A 20 -13.33 10.09 9.83
N ILE A 21 -14.56 10.57 9.61
CA ILE A 21 -14.89 12.00 9.73
C ILE A 21 -14.77 12.42 11.20
N ASP A 22 -15.31 11.62 12.12
CA ASP A 22 -15.25 11.89 13.54
C ASP A 22 -13.82 11.90 14.07
N GLU A 23 -12.99 10.94 13.62
CA GLU A 23 -11.60 10.87 14.05
C GLU A 23 -10.75 12.00 13.45
N ALA A 24 -11.00 12.39 12.19
CA ALA A 24 -10.34 13.54 11.58
C ALA A 24 -10.72 14.84 12.31
N ALA A 25 -12.00 15.03 12.62
CA ALA A 25 -12.47 16.20 13.38
C ALA A 25 -11.87 16.23 14.80
N ARG A 26 -11.77 15.07 15.46
CA ARG A 26 -11.14 14.94 16.79
C ARG A 26 -9.66 15.28 16.72
N LYS A 27 -8.94 14.81 15.70
CA LYS A 27 -7.52 15.11 15.53
C LYS A 27 -7.27 16.59 15.27
N LEU A 28 -8.02 17.21 14.36
CA LEU A 28 -7.93 18.65 14.12
C LEU A 28 -8.20 19.47 15.38
N ARG A 29 -9.16 19.04 16.21
CA ARG A 29 -9.44 19.68 17.48
C ARG A 29 -8.28 19.57 18.46
N ILE A 30 -7.66 18.38 18.57
CA ILE A 30 -6.48 18.17 19.42
C ILE A 30 -5.30 19.03 18.92
N ASP A 31 -5.09 19.09 17.61
CA ASP A 31 -4.04 19.91 17.01
C ASP A 31 -4.28 21.40 17.26
N ALA A 32 -5.52 21.87 17.18
CA ALA A 32 -5.91 23.24 17.49
C ALA A 32 -5.81 23.56 19.01
N GLU A 33 -6.02 22.59 19.88
CA GLU A 33 -5.88 22.73 21.35
C GLU A 33 -4.43 22.58 21.82
N SER A 34 -3.49 22.15 20.99
CA SER A 34 -2.05 22.01 21.28
C SER A 34 -1.30 23.33 21.21
N LEU A 35 -1.82 24.35 21.92
CA LEU A 35 -1.27 25.69 21.94
C LEU A 35 0.15 25.76 22.54
N PRO A 36 1.03 26.66 22.05
CA PRO A 36 2.28 26.99 22.69
C PRO A 36 2.07 27.43 24.14
N LYS A 37 3.08 27.16 24.98
CA LYS A 37 2.99 27.49 26.42
C LYS A 37 2.61 28.95 26.67
N GLU A 38 3.15 29.87 25.88
CA GLU A 38 2.88 31.30 25.99
C GLU A 38 1.41 31.65 25.77
N LEU A 39 0.78 31.08 24.74
CA LEU A 39 -0.64 31.29 24.47
C LEU A 39 -1.51 30.64 25.55
N LYS A 40 -1.13 29.48 26.03
CA LYS A 40 -1.83 28.79 27.12
C LYS A 40 -1.75 29.53 28.46
N GLU A 41 -0.64 30.18 28.74
CA GLU A 41 -0.47 31.06 29.90
C GLU A 41 -1.36 32.31 29.79
N GLN A 42 -1.43 32.91 28.60
CA GLN A 42 -2.34 34.04 28.33
C GLN A 42 -3.80 33.65 28.48
N GLU A 43 -4.22 32.51 27.96
CA GLU A 43 -5.57 31.97 28.12
C GLU A 43 -5.93 31.76 29.60
N ASN A 44 -5.02 31.15 30.35
CA ASN A 44 -5.21 30.96 31.81
C ASN A 44 -5.31 32.30 32.55
N ARG A 45 -4.53 33.31 32.13
CA ARG A 45 -4.59 34.64 32.71
C ARG A 45 -5.92 35.36 32.44
N ILE A 46 -6.41 35.26 31.21
CA ILE A 46 -7.72 35.77 30.80
C ILE A 46 -8.83 35.15 31.66
N ARG A 47 -8.77 33.81 31.84
CA ARG A 47 -9.75 33.08 32.66
C ARG A 47 -9.69 33.47 34.15
N GLN A 48 -8.48 33.72 34.65
CA GLN A 48 -8.33 34.25 36.04
C GLN A 48 -8.94 35.64 36.19
N LEU A 49 -8.67 36.53 35.25
CA LEU A 49 -9.24 37.89 35.24
C LEU A 49 -10.76 37.87 35.11
N GLN A 50 -11.32 36.97 34.32
CA GLN A 50 -12.77 36.78 34.22
C GLN A 50 -13.37 36.37 35.55
N ASN A 51 -12.77 35.40 36.24
CA ASN A 51 -13.23 34.96 37.57
C ASN A 51 -13.11 36.08 38.62
N GLN A 52 -12.05 36.93 38.52
CA GLN A 52 -11.86 38.07 39.41
C GLN A 52 -12.86 39.19 39.13
N GLU A 53 -13.19 39.46 37.88
CA GLU A 53 -14.23 40.38 37.42
C GLU A 53 -15.61 39.99 37.99
N GLU A 54 -15.95 38.69 37.86
CA GLU A 54 -17.22 38.16 38.35
C GLU A 54 -17.29 38.22 39.89
N ALA A 55 -16.22 37.87 40.59
CA ALA A 55 -16.17 37.93 42.06
C ALA A 55 -16.27 39.37 42.59
N ALA A 56 -15.61 40.35 41.94
CA ALA A 56 -15.68 41.76 42.28
C ALA A 56 -17.09 42.33 42.02
N SER A 57 -17.73 41.91 40.91
CA SER A 57 -19.10 42.30 40.58
C SER A 57 -20.11 41.78 41.62
N GLN A 58 -19.94 40.52 42.06
CA GLN A 58 -20.81 39.95 43.10
C GLN A 58 -20.67 40.66 44.45
N ARG A 59 -19.47 41.24 44.73
CA ARG A 59 -19.21 42.01 45.97
C ARG A 59 -19.58 43.51 45.86
N ALA A 60 -20.18 43.91 44.71
CA ALA A 60 -20.50 45.32 44.38
C ALA A 60 -19.28 46.26 44.33
N GLU A 61 -18.06 45.70 44.12
CA GLU A 61 -16.80 46.45 43.94
C GLU A 61 -16.64 46.89 42.47
N TYR A 62 -17.50 47.75 41.98
CA TYR A 62 -17.64 48.10 40.55
C TYR A 62 -16.37 48.72 39.94
N GLN A 63 -15.58 49.45 40.69
CA GLN A 63 -14.34 50.04 40.21
C GLN A 63 -13.30 48.94 39.89
N ARG A 64 -13.10 47.99 40.80
CA ARG A 64 -12.21 46.86 40.60
C ARG A 64 -12.66 45.91 39.48
N ALA A 65 -13.96 45.68 39.37
CA ALA A 65 -14.53 44.90 38.25
C ALA A 65 -14.24 45.57 36.89
N ALA A 66 -14.33 46.92 36.80
CA ALA A 66 -13.99 47.66 35.60
C ALA A 66 -12.50 47.61 35.24
N GLU A 67 -11.61 47.63 36.26
CA GLU A 67 -10.15 47.45 36.06
C GLU A 67 -9.83 46.07 35.49
N PHE A 68 -10.34 44.99 36.14
CA PHE A 68 -10.16 43.61 35.64
C PHE A 68 -10.72 43.42 34.26
N ARG A 69 -11.87 44.01 33.93
CA ARG A 69 -12.45 43.95 32.58
C ARG A 69 -11.58 44.62 31.57
N THR A 70 -11.01 45.79 31.90
CA THR A 70 -10.13 46.51 30.98
C THR A 70 -8.86 45.74 30.67
N GLU A 71 -8.23 45.16 31.73
CA GLU A 71 -7.06 44.29 31.59
C GLU A 71 -7.37 43.05 30.75
N ARG A 72 -8.49 42.35 31.05
CA ARG A 72 -8.97 41.19 30.31
C ARG A 72 -9.16 41.49 28.81
N LEU A 73 -9.89 42.56 28.48
CA LEU A 73 -10.14 42.93 27.07
C LEU A 73 -8.86 43.30 26.30
N GLY A 74 -7.87 43.88 26.98
CA GLY A 74 -6.57 44.15 26.41
C GLY A 74 -5.80 42.88 26.08
N LEU A 75 -5.79 41.93 27.01
CA LEU A 75 -5.13 40.63 26.82
C LEU A 75 -5.86 39.76 25.78
N GLU A 76 -7.20 39.76 25.75
CA GLU A 76 -8.01 39.04 24.76
C GLU A 76 -7.70 39.48 23.32
N LYS A 77 -7.54 40.76 23.08
CA LYS A 77 -7.15 41.28 21.74
C LYS A 77 -5.78 40.77 21.31
N GLY A 78 -4.82 40.80 22.22
CA GLY A 78 -3.47 40.28 21.98
C GLY A 78 -3.46 38.78 21.72
N TYR A 79 -4.18 38.03 22.56
CA TYR A 79 -4.34 36.59 22.45
C TYR A 79 -5.00 36.19 21.12
N ASN A 80 -6.12 36.82 20.76
CA ASN A 80 -6.85 36.49 19.52
C ASN A 80 -5.97 36.70 18.28
N SER A 81 -5.21 37.82 18.22
CA SER A 81 -4.33 38.06 17.08
C SER A 81 -3.15 37.09 17.03
N ALA A 82 -2.58 36.71 18.17
CA ALA A 82 -1.50 35.73 18.25
C ALA A 82 -2.00 34.31 17.95
N HIS A 83 -3.19 33.95 18.41
CA HIS A 83 -3.85 32.67 18.14
C HIS A 83 -4.21 32.50 16.67
N GLU A 84 -4.78 33.53 16.03
CA GLU A 84 -5.07 33.53 14.59
C GLU A 84 -3.79 33.42 13.75
N LYS A 85 -2.70 34.09 14.18
CA LYS A 85 -1.42 33.98 13.52
C LYS A 85 -0.86 32.57 13.66
N TRP A 86 -0.95 31.99 14.84
CA TRP A 86 -0.49 30.63 15.10
C TRP A 86 -1.26 29.59 14.27
N LEU A 87 -2.60 29.72 14.17
CA LEU A 87 -3.43 28.85 13.33
C LEU A 87 -3.01 28.93 11.85
N ARG A 88 -2.75 30.15 11.35
CA ARG A 88 -2.29 30.36 9.96
C ARG A 88 -0.91 29.80 9.70
N ASP A 89 0.03 30.02 10.61
CA ASP A 89 1.42 29.54 10.49
C ASP A 89 1.49 28.01 10.51
N HIS A 90 0.59 27.35 11.25
CA HIS A 90 0.51 25.89 11.33
C HIS A 90 -0.49 25.28 10.33
N LYS A 91 -1.11 26.08 9.48
CA LYS A 91 -2.12 25.66 8.49
C LYS A 91 -3.25 24.80 9.10
N ILE A 92 -3.65 25.12 10.34
CA ILE A 92 -4.75 24.44 11.01
C ILE A 92 -6.05 25.10 10.55
N ASP A 93 -6.77 24.40 9.68
CA ASP A 93 -8.14 24.79 9.31
C ASP A 93 -9.12 23.99 10.19
N MET A 94 -10.17 24.66 10.68
CA MET A 94 -11.22 24.02 11.49
C MET A 94 -12.22 23.22 10.65
N VAL A 95 -11.96 23.09 9.36
CA VAL A 95 -12.79 22.35 8.42
C VAL A 95 -12.07 21.08 8.01
N VAL A 96 -12.72 19.93 8.26
CA VAL A 96 -12.21 18.64 7.80
C VAL A 96 -12.28 18.57 6.28
N ASP A 97 -11.13 18.52 5.63
CA ASP A 97 -11.03 18.37 4.19
C ASP A 97 -10.71 16.94 3.73
N ALA A 98 -10.62 16.76 2.41
CA ALA A 98 -10.31 15.45 1.83
C ALA A 98 -8.87 15.02 2.13
N GLU A 99 -7.96 15.98 2.34
CA GLU A 99 -6.56 15.73 2.64
C GLU A 99 -6.38 15.22 4.08
N ASP A 100 -7.14 15.77 5.05
CA ASP A 100 -7.14 15.30 6.44
C ASP A 100 -7.64 13.87 6.54
N ILE A 101 -8.73 13.55 5.82
CA ILE A 101 -9.22 12.17 5.70
C ILE A 101 -8.17 11.28 5.06
N GLY A 102 -7.48 11.78 4.01
CA GLY A 102 -6.40 11.05 3.35
C GLY A 102 -5.25 10.74 4.29
N ARG A 103 -4.79 11.72 5.08
CA ARG A 103 -3.73 11.53 6.10
C ARG A 103 -4.13 10.52 7.17
N LEU A 104 -5.38 10.56 7.62
CA LEU A 104 -5.87 9.62 8.62
C LEU A 104 -5.92 8.19 8.08
N VAL A 105 -6.45 8.00 6.86
CA VAL A 105 -6.45 6.69 6.20
C VAL A 105 -5.02 6.19 5.98
N ALA A 106 -4.08 7.08 5.60
CA ALA A 106 -2.66 6.74 5.48
C ALA A 106 -2.06 6.24 6.80
N GLN A 107 -2.41 6.90 7.90
CA GLN A 107 -1.94 6.51 9.23
C GLN A 107 -2.48 5.14 9.67
N TRP A 108 -3.73 4.83 9.36
CA TRP A 108 -4.36 3.56 9.72
C TRP A 108 -3.90 2.38 8.85
N THR A 109 -3.73 2.64 7.56
CA THR A 109 -3.41 1.58 6.57
C THR A 109 -1.92 1.46 6.28
N GLY A 110 -1.12 2.45 6.69
CA GLY A 110 0.30 2.55 6.35
C GLY A 110 0.55 2.92 4.88
N ILE A 111 -0.48 3.43 4.16
CA ILE A 111 -0.40 3.81 2.75
C ILE A 111 -0.41 5.33 2.67
N PRO A 112 0.46 5.96 1.90
CA PRO A 112 0.46 7.41 1.69
C PRO A 112 -0.72 7.83 0.80
N VAL A 113 -1.91 7.95 1.40
CA VAL A 113 -3.16 8.30 0.70
C VAL A 113 -3.17 9.75 0.22
N SER A 114 -2.39 10.63 0.86
CA SER A 114 -2.23 12.02 0.41
C SER A 114 -1.65 12.14 -1.00
N GLN A 115 -0.83 11.18 -1.41
CA GLN A 115 -0.29 11.11 -2.77
C GLN A 115 -1.26 10.51 -3.79
N MET A 116 -2.40 9.99 -3.35
CA MET A 116 -3.36 9.28 -4.21
C MET A 116 -4.47 10.16 -4.80
N LEU A 117 -4.62 11.42 -4.38
CA LEU A 117 -5.77 12.23 -4.77
C LEU A 117 -5.62 12.96 -6.12
N GLU A 118 -4.44 13.47 -6.45
CA GLU A 118 -4.16 14.11 -7.75
C GLU A 118 -2.86 13.61 -8.40
N GLU A 119 -1.84 13.34 -7.59
CA GLU A 119 -0.52 12.89 -8.08
C GLU A 119 -0.49 11.44 -8.57
N GLU A 120 -1.45 10.57 -8.19
CA GLU A 120 -1.41 9.15 -8.60
C GLU A 120 -1.55 9.01 -10.12
N THR A 121 -2.42 9.79 -10.75
CA THR A 121 -2.60 9.74 -12.20
C THR A 121 -1.34 10.20 -12.92
N GLU A 122 -0.73 11.28 -12.47
CA GLU A 122 0.50 11.83 -13.03
C GLU A 122 1.69 10.90 -12.74
N LYS A 123 1.76 10.35 -11.51
CA LYS A 123 2.75 9.32 -11.13
C LYS A 123 2.68 8.11 -12.05
N LEU A 124 1.46 7.62 -12.37
CA LEU A 124 1.25 6.46 -13.24
C LEU A 124 1.55 6.75 -14.72
N LEU A 125 1.33 7.99 -15.18
CA LEU A 125 1.72 8.40 -16.53
C LEU A 125 3.23 8.29 -16.76
N HIS A 126 4.03 8.70 -15.77
CA HIS A 126 5.50 8.65 -15.80
C HIS A 126 6.09 7.38 -15.18
N MET A 127 5.30 6.30 -15.03
CA MET A 127 5.74 5.07 -14.38
C MET A 127 6.94 4.44 -15.07
N GLU A 128 6.93 4.36 -16.39
CA GLU A 128 8.00 3.75 -17.18
C GLU A 128 9.33 4.50 -17.01
N GLU A 129 9.29 5.84 -17.12
CA GLU A 129 10.47 6.70 -16.93
C GLU A 129 11.08 6.53 -15.54
N ARG A 130 10.24 6.50 -14.50
CA ARG A 130 10.70 6.33 -13.11
C ARG A 130 11.28 4.94 -12.84
N LEU A 131 10.72 3.89 -13.44
CA LEU A 131 11.27 2.55 -13.32
C LEU A 131 12.62 2.43 -14.06
N HIS A 132 12.78 3.11 -15.19
CA HIS A 132 14.04 3.14 -15.94
C HIS A 132 15.19 3.87 -15.20
N LEU A 133 14.89 4.75 -14.25
CA LEU A 133 15.93 5.35 -13.39
C LEU A 133 16.67 4.29 -12.56
N ARG A 134 16.02 3.16 -12.28
CA ARG A 134 16.57 2.09 -11.45
C ARG A 134 16.92 0.84 -12.26
N ILE A 135 16.16 0.55 -13.30
CA ILE A 135 16.28 -0.67 -14.11
C ILE A 135 16.78 -0.32 -15.48
N ILE A 136 17.97 -0.84 -15.81
CA ILE A 136 18.59 -0.64 -17.10
C ILE A 136 18.11 -1.75 -18.05
N GLY A 137 17.57 -1.39 -19.19
CA GLY A 137 16.95 -2.31 -20.13
C GLY A 137 15.58 -2.79 -19.67
N GLN A 138 15.15 -3.98 -20.12
CA GLN A 138 13.85 -4.58 -19.81
C GLN A 138 12.64 -3.73 -20.26
N ASP A 139 12.80 -2.93 -21.33
CA ASP A 139 11.80 -1.96 -21.80
C ASP A 139 10.42 -2.62 -22.04
N THR A 140 10.42 -3.81 -22.64
CA THR A 140 9.18 -4.54 -22.90
C THR A 140 8.48 -4.95 -21.62
N ALA A 141 9.20 -5.47 -20.62
CA ALA A 141 8.63 -5.90 -19.34
C ALA A 141 8.09 -4.69 -18.55
N ILE A 142 8.85 -3.59 -18.50
CA ILE A 142 8.45 -2.35 -17.84
C ILE A 142 7.18 -1.79 -18.46
N ARG A 143 7.11 -1.73 -19.80
CA ARG A 143 5.94 -1.25 -20.53
C ARG A 143 4.70 -2.09 -20.24
N LEU A 144 4.79 -3.42 -20.38
CA LEU A 144 3.66 -4.35 -20.18
C LEU A 144 3.11 -4.26 -18.74
N VAL A 145 4.01 -4.25 -17.76
CA VAL A 145 3.64 -4.09 -16.35
C VAL A 145 2.96 -2.73 -16.11
N SER A 146 3.53 -1.65 -16.66
CA SER A 146 2.97 -0.30 -16.51
C SER A 146 1.58 -0.17 -17.13
N GLU A 147 1.39 -0.73 -18.32
CA GLU A 147 0.09 -0.78 -18.99
C GLU A 147 -0.95 -1.56 -18.19
N ALA A 148 -0.59 -2.73 -17.65
CA ALA A 148 -1.51 -3.54 -16.84
C ALA A 148 -1.88 -2.84 -15.52
N VAL A 149 -0.93 -2.20 -14.85
CA VAL A 149 -1.18 -1.41 -13.64
C VAL A 149 -2.11 -0.23 -13.96
N ARG A 150 -1.84 0.52 -15.04
CA ARG A 150 -2.71 1.62 -15.49
C ARG A 150 -4.14 1.15 -15.78
N ARG A 151 -4.31 0.02 -16.50
CA ARG A 151 -5.64 -0.57 -16.76
C ARG A 151 -6.38 -0.91 -15.48
N SER A 152 -5.69 -1.51 -14.51
CA SER A 152 -6.28 -1.86 -13.22
C SER A 152 -6.72 -0.61 -12.43
N ARG A 153 -5.88 0.43 -12.38
CA ARG A 153 -6.17 1.68 -11.67
C ARG A 153 -7.27 2.49 -12.34
N ALA A 154 -7.40 2.41 -13.66
CA ALA A 154 -8.50 3.02 -14.41
C ALA A 154 -9.85 2.29 -14.23
N GLY A 155 -9.89 1.18 -13.48
CA GLY A 155 -11.11 0.40 -13.24
C GLY A 155 -11.55 -0.45 -14.44
N LEU A 156 -10.66 -0.70 -15.39
CA LEU A 156 -10.93 -1.50 -16.60
C LEU A 156 -10.69 -3.00 -16.37
N LYS A 157 -10.24 -3.39 -15.18
CA LYS A 157 -10.01 -4.77 -14.77
C LYS A 157 -11.12 -5.23 -13.82
N ASP A 158 -11.35 -6.55 -13.74
CA ASP A 158 -12.27 -7.14 -12.76
C ASP A 158 -11.89 -6.73 -11.34
N PRO A 159 -12.78 -6.05 -10.59
CA PRO A 159 -12.48 -5.55 -9.25
C PRO A 159 -12.23 -6.65 -8.21
N LYS A 160 -12.52 -7.90 -8.54
CA LYS A 160 -12.25 -9.04 -7.67
C LYS A 160 -10.81 -9.52 -7.74
N ARG A 161 -10.07 -9.20 -8.81
CA ARG A 161 -8.70 -9.67 -9.04
C ARG A 161 -7.65 -8.77 -8.40
N PRO A 162 -6.42 -9.27 -8.16
CA PRO A 162 -5.27 -8.44 -7.80
C PRO A 162 -5.02 -7.30 -8.78
N ILE A 163 -4.28 -6.26 -8.37
CA ILE A 163 -3.89 -5.12 -9.23
C ILE A 163 -3.25 -5.62 -10.52
N GLY A 164 -2.34 -6.60 -10.42
CA GLY A 164 -1.69 -7.24 -11.54
C GLY A 164 -1.14 -8.60 -11.15
N SER A 165 -0.99 -9.47 -12.16
CA SER A 165 -0.42 -10.79 -12.04
C SER A 165 0.53 -11.03 -13.20
N PHE A 166 1.81 -11.27 -12.89
CA PHE A 166 2.89 -11.34 -13.89
C PHE A 166 3.75 -12.57 -13.68
N ILE A 167 4.26 -13.12 -14.77
CA ILE A 167 5.31 -14.12 -14.72
C ILE A 167 6.56 -13.60 -15.45
N PHE A 168 7.66 -13.48 -14.73
CA PHE A 168 8.94 -13.02 -15.27
C PHE A 168 9.82 -14.22 -15.59
N LEU A 169 10.06 -14.41 -16.86
CA LEU A 169 10.84 -15.51 -17.40
C LEU A 169 12.22 -15.04 -17.83
N GLY A 170 13.24 -15.83 -17.55
CA GLY A 170 14.59 -15.50 -18.00
C GLY A 170 15.68 -16.08 -17.08
N PRO A 171 16.94 -16.00 -17.49
CA PRO A 171 18.06 -16.52 -16.70
C PRO A 171 18.25 -15.78 -15.37
N THR A 172 19.00 -16.36 -14.47
CA THR A 172 19.37 -15.72 -13.22
C THR A 172 20.20 -14.46 -13.47
N GLY A 173 20.00 -13.41 -12.69
CA GLY A 173 20.80 -12.19 -12.75
C GLY A 173 20.29 -11.13 -13.75
N VAL A 174 19.22 -11.36 -14.51
CA VAL A 174 18.67 -10.38 -15.46
C VAL A 174 17.80 -9.27 -14.84
N GLY A 175 17.64 -9.26 -13.51
CA GLY A 175 16.93 -8.20 -12.81
C GLY A 175 15.47 -8.49 -12.46
N LYS A 176 14.97 -9.74 -12.59
CA LYS A 176 13.56 -10.10 -12.28
C LYS A 176 13.12 -9.66 -10.88
N SER A 177 13.89 -10.02 -9.87
CA SER A 177 13.58 -9.67 -8.46
C SER A 177 13.81 -8.18 -8.18
N GLU A 178 14.72 -7.53 -8.91
CA GLU A 178 14.95 -6.09 -8.78
C GLU A 178 13.78 -5.27 -9.35
N LEU A 179 13.19 -5.72 -10.46
CA LEU A 179 11.97 -5.11 -11.00
C LEU A 179 10.82 -5.23 -9.99
N ALA A 180 10.68 -6.35 -9.29
CA ALA A 180 9.67 -6.50 -8.24
C ALA A 180 9.88 -5.52 -7.07
N ARG A 181 11.14 -5.29 -6.64
CA ARG A 181 11.47 -4.27 -5.62
C ARG A 181 11.17 -2.85 -6.09
N ALA A 182 11.56 -2.53 -7.32
CA ALA A 182 11.28 -1.22 -7.91
C ALA A 182 9.77 -0.95 -8.00
N LEU A 183 8.97 -1.97 -8.33
CA LEU A 183 7.51 -1.87 -8.34
C LEU A 183 6.94 -1.69 -6.93
N ALA A 184 7.48 -2.36 -5.91
CA ALA A 184 7.07 -2.16 -4.52
C ALA A 184 7.34 -0.73 -4.05
N GLN A 185 8.53 -0.20 -4.36
CA GLN A 185 8.90 1.18 -4.06
C GLN A 185 8.03 2.18 -4.83
N PHE A 186 7.76 1.93 -6.11
CA PHE A 186 6.98 2.83 -6.93
C PHE A 186 5.51 2.88 -6.53
N LEU A 187 4.87 1.71 -6.31
CA LEU A 187 3.44 1.60 -6.05
C LEU A 187 3.08 1.82 -4.58
N PHE A 188 3.98 1.45 -3.67
CA PHE A 188 3.71 1.39 -2.23
C PHE A 188 4.78 2.12 -1.41
N ASP A 189 5.59 2.97 -2.04
CA ASP A 189 6.60 3.90 -1.52
C ASP A 189 7.77 3.29 -0.74
N HIS A 190 7.72 2.01 -0.39
CA HIS A 190 8.80 1.31 0.31
C HIS A 190 9.08 -0.06 -0.28
N GLU A 191 10.34 -0.42 -0.42
CA GLU A 191 10.76 -1.77 -0.85
C GLU A 191 10.32 -2.86 0.13
N GLU A 192 10.18 -2.52 1.42
CA GLU A 192 9.68 -3.42 2.47
C GLU A 192 8.23 -3.85 2.26
N ASN A 193 7.48 -3.14 1.42
CA ASN A 193 6.15 -3.55 1.00
C ASN A 193 6.19 -4.66 -0.07
N MET A 194 7.27 -5.43 -0.10
CA MET A 194 7.40 -6.66 -0.86
C MET A 194 7.52 -7.86 0.09
N VAL A 195 6.75 -8.91 -0.20
CA VAL A 195 6.91 -10.24 0.41
C VAL A 195 7.56 -11.13 -0.61
N ARG A 196 8.75 -11.62 -0.32
CA ARG A 196 9.44 -12.61 -1.17
C ARG A 196 9.26 -13.99 -0.56
N LEU A 197 8.78 -14.93 -1.37
CA LEU A 197 8.59 -16.33 -1.04
C LEU A 197 9.40 -17.16 -2.02
N ASP A 198 10.44 -17.81 -1.55
CA ASP A 198 11.27 -18.71 -2.36
C ASP A 198 10.60 -20.08 -2.44
N MET A 199 10.17 -20.47 -3.62
CA MET A 199 9.42 -21.71 -3.83
C MET A 199 10.27 -22.97 -3.66
N SER A 200 11.57 -22.85 -3.59
CA SER A 200 12.45 -23.96 -3.22
C SER A 200 12.21 -24.42 -1.77
N GLU A 201 11.68 -23.56 -0.90
CA GLU A 201 11.29 -23.92 0.48
C GLU A 201 9.92 -24.61 0.54
N TYR A 202 9.13 -24.57 -0.56
CA TYR A 202 7.75 -25.07 -0.63
C TYR A 202 7.59 -26.21 -1.64
N MET A 203 8.61 -27.06 -1.74
CA MET A 203 8.61 -28.23 -2.63
C MET A 203 7.78 -29.39 -2.07
N GLU A 204 7.58 -29.45 -0.77
CA GLU A 204 6.90 -30.54 -0.10
C GLU A 204 5.52 -30.11 0.41
N LYS A 205 4.55 -31.05 0.40
CA LYS A 205 3.18 -30.78 0.78
C LYS A 205 3.02 -30.15 2.17
N HIS A 206 3.82 -30.60 3.13
CA HIS A 206 3.73 -30.10 4.50
C HIS A 206 4.27 -28.66 4.65
N THR A 207 5.16 -28.21 3.75
CA THR A 207 5.66 -26.83 3.77
C THR A 207 4.63 -25.82 3.21
N VAL A 208 3.70 -26.26 2.38
CA VAL A 208 2.65 -25.41 1.80
C VAL A 208 1.74 -24.86 2.90
N SER A 209 1.50 -25.61 3.97
CA SER A 209 0.70 -25.11 5.11
C SER A 209 1.34 -23.89 5.79
N ARG A 210 2.65 -23.68 5.69
CA ARG A 210 3.32 -22.47 6.19
C ARG A 210 2.89 -21.20 5.46
N LEU A 211 2.39 -21.29 4.21
CA LEU A 211 1.88 -20.15 3.46
C LEU A 211 0.54 -19.65 4.00
N ILE A 212 -0.37 -20.59 4.28
CA ILE A 212 -1.75 -20.30 4.66
C ILE A 212 -2.03 -20.44 6.17
N GLY A 213 -1.11 -21.08 6.90
CA GLY A 213 -1.27 -21.48 8.30
C GLY A 213 -1.66 -22.94 8.46
N ALA A 214 -1.23 -23.53 9.58
CA ALA A 214 -1.58 -24.91 9.92
C ALA A 214 -3.05 -25.01 10.34
N PRO A 215 -3.75 -26.11 10.01
CA PRO A 215 -5.10 -26.35 10.49
C PRO A 215 -5.14 -26.60 12.00
N PRO A 216 -6.30 -26.46 12.65
CA PRO A 216 -6.46 -26.69 14.08
C PRO A 216 -5.93 -28.06 14.51
N GLY A 217 -5.13 -28.08 15.59
CA GLY A 217 -4.54 -29.30 16.14
C GLY A 217 -3.17 -29.69 15.58
N TYR A 218 -2.62 -28.93 14.65
CA TYR A 218 -1.26 -29.13 14.14
C TYR A 218 -0.26 -28.14 14.75
N ILE A 219 1.01 -28.54 14.82
CA ILE A 219 2.11 -27.68 15.29
C ILE A 219 2.23 -26.46 14.36
N GLY A 220 2.34 -25.25 14.96
CA GLY A 220 2.42 -24.00 14.22
C GLY A 220 1.05 -23.34 13.93
N TYR A 221 -0.05 -23.84 14.50
CA TYR A 221 -1.38 -23.22 14.36
C TYR A 221 -1.39 -21.74 14.82
N ASP A 222 -0.76 -21.43 15.95
CA ASP A 222 -0.76 -20.08 16.53
C ASP A 222 0.10 -19.08 15.73
N GLU A 223 1.03 -19.53 14.91
CA GLU A 223 1.94 -18.66 14.15
C GLU A 223 1.28 -18.00 12.94
N GLY A 224 0.17 -18.58 12.45
CA GLY A 224 -0.49 -18.13 11.21
C GLY A 224 0.32 -18.43 9.94
N GLY A 225 -0.26 -18.16 8.77
CA GLY A 225 0.43 -18.36 7.50
C GLY A 225 1.33 -17.19 7.11
N GLN A 226 2.52 -17.45 6.63
CA GLN A 226 3.48 -16.42 6.22
C GLN A 226 2.90 -15.47 5.16
N LEU A 227 2.23 -16.01 4.15
CA LEU A 227 1.60 -15.24 3.08
C LEU A 227 0.35 -14.51 3.60
N THR A 228 -0.55 -15.24 4.26
CA THR A 228 -1.84 -14.71 4.71
C THR A 228 -1.67 -13.65 5.79
N GLU A 229 -0.81 -13.85 6.80
CA GLU A 229 -0.54 -12.85 7.83
C GLU A 229 0.18 -11.61 7.27
N ALA A 230 1.11 -11.81 6.33
CA ALA A 230 1.79 -10.70 5.70
C ALA A 230 0.80 -9.76 4.96
N VAL A 231 -0.14 -10.32 4.18
CA VAL A 231 -1.14 -9.54 3.44
C VAL A 231 -2.23 -9.00 4.37
N ARG A 232 -2.66 -9.76 5.38
CA ARG A 232 -3.65 -9.32 6.35
C ARG A 232 -3.19 -8.07 7.11
N ARG A 233 -1.92 -8.05 7.54
CA ARG A 233 -1.34 -6.89 8.26
C ARG A 233 -1.14 -5.67 7.38
N ARG A 234 -0.75 -5.87 6.12
CA ARG A 234 -0.51 -4.81 5.14
C ARG A 234 -1.05 -5.25 3.78
N PRO A 235 -2.29 -4.89 3.41
CA PRO A 235 -2.94 -5.35 2.18
C PRO A 235 -2.29 -4.83 0.89
N PHE A 236 -1.55 -3.73 0.96
CA PHE A 236 -0.95 -3.07 -0.20
C PHE A 236 0.52 -3.44 -0.30
N ARG A 237 0.81 -4.45 -1.11
CA ARG A 237 2.18 -4.93 -1.31
C ARG A 237 2.39 -5.73 -2.58
N VAL A 238 3.64 -5.89 -2.92
CA VAL A 238 4.07 -6.83 -3.96
C VAL A 238 4.33 -8.21 -3.32
N ILE A 239 3.80 -9.24 -3.93
CA ILE A 239 4.07 -10.63 -3.55
C ILE A 239 4.90 -11.25 -4.64
N LEU A 240 6.12 -11.63 -4.32
CA LEU A 240 7.05 -12.27 -5.23
C LEU A 240 7.18 -13.75 -4.89
N PHE A 241 6.68 -14.61 -5.78
CA PHE A 241 6.93 -16.05 -5.77
C PHE A 241 8.16 -16.33 -6.62
N ASP A 242 9.29 -16.57 -5.98
CA ASP A 242 10.56 -16.77 -6.67
C ASP A 242 10.75 -18.27 -7.00
N GLU A 243 11.22 -18.58 -8.21
CA GLU A 243 11.42 -19.93 -8.72
C GLU A 243 10.16 -20.82 -8.66
N ILE A 244 9.05 -20.28 -9.21
CA ILE A 244 7.71 -20.91 -9.12
C ILE A 244 7.64 -22.32 -9.68
N GLU A 245 8.52 -22.70 -10.62
CA GLU A 245 8.63 -24.05 -11.16
C GLU A 245 9.03 -25.11 -10.12
N LYS A 246 9.60 -24.71 -8.98
CA LYS A 246 9.97 -25.61 -7.89
C LYS A 246 8.85 -25.88 -6.90
N ALA A 247 7.78 -25.10 -6.96
CA ALA A 247 6.67 -25.16 -6.01
C ALA A 247 5.93 -26.49 -6.06
N HIS A 248 5.48 -26.98 -4.90
CA HIS A 248 4.55 -28.10 -4.83
C HIS A 248 3.23 -27.77 -5.58
N PRO A 249 2.58 -28.75 -6.23
CA PRO A 249 1.33 -28.52 -6.96
C PRO A 249 0.20 -27.82 -6.18
N ASP A 250 0.16 -28.00 -4.86
CA ASP A 250 -0.82 -27.34 -4.00
C ASP A 250 -0.63 -25.80 -3.93
N VAL A 251 0.58 -25.28 -4.17
CA VAL A 251 0.84 -23.84 -4.27
C VAL A 251 0.09 -23.23 -5.46
N PHE A 252 -0.01 -23.96 -6.56
CA PHE A 252 -0.76 -23.49 -7.74
C PHE A 252 -2.27 -23.38 -7.45
N ASN A 253 -2.82 -24.23 -6.58
CA ASN A 253 -4.23 -24.12 -6.15
C ASN A 253 -4.44 -22.86 -5.30
N ILE A 254 -3.47 -22.50 -4.44
CA ILE A 254 -3.48 -21.23 -3.68
C ILE A 254 -3.43 -20.04 -4.65
N LEU A 255 -2.51 -20.07 -5.63
CA LEU A 255 -2.39 -19.01 -6.64
C LEU A 255 -3.66 -18.85 -7.45
N LEU A 256 -4.29 -19.94 -7.89
CA LEU A 256 -5.56 -19.87 -8.61
C LEU A 256 -6.64 -19.15 -7.80
N GLN A 257 -6.78 -19.47 -6.51
CA GLN A 257 -7.75 -18.81 -5.64
C GLN A 257 -7.47 -17.30 -5.50
N ILE A 258 -6.19 -16.92 -5.36
CA ILE A 258 -5.78 -15.52 -5.30
C ILE A 258 -6.08 -14.80 -6.62
N LEU A 259 -5.73 -15.41 -7.77
CA LEU A 259 -5.83 -14.78 -9.08
C LEU A 259 -7.27 -14.71 -9.61
N GLU A 260 -8.14 -15.63 -9.19
CA GLU A 260 -9.56 -15.65 -9.59
C GLU A 260 -10.45 -14.82 -8.67
N ASP A 261 -10.39 -15.13 -7.38
CA ASP A 261 -11.30 -14.57 -6.38
C ASP A 261 -10.71 -13.34 -5.66
N GLY A 262 -9.41 -13.08 -5.81
CA GLY A 262 -8.69 -12.03 -5.07
C GLY A 262 -8.72 -12.21 -3.56
N ARG A 263 -8.91 -13.44 -3.09
CA ARG A 263 -9.00 -13.77 -1.67
C ARG A 263 -8.41 -15.16 -1.40
N LEU A 264 -7.99 -15.37 -0.17
CA LEU A 264 -7.47 -16.65 0.30
C LEU A 264 -7.95 -16.89 1.72
N THR A 265 -8.43 -18.11 2.02
CA THR A 265 -8.82 -18.48 3.38
C THR A 265 -7.62 -19.08 4.10
N ASP A 266 -7.29 -18.52 5.27
CA ASP A 266 -6.19 -19.00 6.10
C ASP A 266 -6.56 -20.25 6.91
N GLY A 267 -5.56 -20.85 7.60
CA GLY A 267 -5.75 -22.02 8.44
C GLY A 267 -6.68 -21.80 9.64
N HIS A 268 -7.00 -20.55 9.99
CA HIS A 268 -7.95 -20.18 11.03
C HIS A 268 -9.37 -19.95 10.48
N GLY A 269 -9.61 -20.16 9.18
CA GLY A 269 -10.89 -19.89 8.52
C GLY A 269 -11.15 -18.41 8.21
N ARG A 270 -10.16 -17.52 8.37
CA ARG A 270 -10.31 -16.10 8.06
C ARG A 270 -10.03 -15.86 6.58
N THR A 271 -10.84 -15.04 5.94
CA THR A 271 -10.64 -14.66 4.53
C THR A 271 -9.72 -13.45 4.46
N VAL A 272 -8.61 -13.58 3.74
CA VAL A 272 -7.63 -12.52 3.49
C VAL A 272 -7.82 -11.96 2.09
N ASP A 273 -7.84 -10.64 1.96
CA ASP A 273 -8.10 -9.91 0.71
C ASP A 273 -6.78 -9.60 -0.03
N PHE A 274 -6.67 -10.07 -1.27
CA PHE A 274 -5.53 -9.90 -2.15
C PHE A 274 -5.77 -8.91 -3.30
N ARG A 275 -6.94 -8.26 -3.38
CA ARG A 275 -7.30 -7.33 -4.46
C ARG A 275 -6.37 -6.14 -4.59
N ASN A 276 -5.74 -5.73 -3.48
CA ASN A 276 -4.81 -4.62 -3.44
C ASN A 276 -3.35 -5.05 -3.57
N THR A 277 -3.09 -6.29 -3.92
CA THR A 277 -1.73 -6.81 -4.10
C THR A 277 -1.32 -6.84 -5.56
N LEU A 278 -0.01 -6.80 -5.81
CA LEU A 278 0.60 -7.09 -7.10
C LEU A 278 1.30 -8.45 -6.98
N VAL A 279 0.89 -9.43 -7.77
CA VAL A 279 1.43 -10.78 -7.74
C VAL A 279 2.47 -10.94 -8.84
N ILE A 280 3.69 -11.31 -8.50
CA ILE A 280 4.79 -11.54 -9.42
C ILE A 280 5.32 -12.95 -9.18
N MET A 281 5.45 -13.72 -10.23
CA MET A 281 6.10 -15.03 -10.22
C MET A 281 7.39 -14.93 -11.04
N THR A 282 8.49 -15.50 -10.58
CA THR A 282 9.72 -15.62 -11.40
C THR A 282 9.96 -17.06 -11.73
N SER A 283 10.51 -17.31 -12.91
CA SER A 283 10.94 -18.63 -13.33
C SER A 283 12.19 -18.57 -14.21
N ASN A 284 12.97 -19.63 -14.11
CA ASN A 284 14.16 -19.86 -14.93
C ASN A 284 13.90 -20.87 -16.05
N LEU A 285 12.64 -21.23 -16.31
CA LEU A 285 12.26 -22.18 -17.36
C LEU A 285 12.70 -21.70 -18.75
N GLY A 286 13.09 -22.64 -19.61
CA GLY A 286 13.51 -22.35 -20.98
C GLY A 286 14.93 -21.79 -21.11
N THR A 287 15.64 -21.51 -20.00
CA THR A 287 16.98 -20.91 -20.05
C THR A 287 18.11 -21.94 -20.19
N GLY A 288 17.86 -23.21 -19.85
CA GLY A 288 18.86 -24.30 -19.90
C GLY A 288 19.29 -24.65 -21.35
N GLU A 289 18.45 -24.42 -22.35
CA GLU A 289 18.77 -24.63 -23.75
C GLU A 289 19.55 -23.46 -24.36
N ILE A 290 19.34 -22.26 -23.84
CA ILE A 290 20.02 -21.03 -24.30
C ILE A 290 21.52 -21.10 -24.00
N GLY A 291 21.90 -21.58 -22.82
CA GLY A 291 23.31 -21.74 -22.43
C GLY A 291 24.07 -22.78 -23.26
N ARG A 292 23.41 -23.77 -23.81
CA ARG A 292 24.01 -24.79 -24.65
C ARG A 292 24.19 -24.35 -26.12
N GLN A 293 23.29 -23.47 -26.64
CA GLN A 293 23.38 -22.98 -28.03
C GLN A 293 24.36 -21.82 -28.21
N VAL A 294 24.62 -21.02 -27.16
CA VAL A 294 25.61 -19.92 -27.24
C VAL A 294 27.07 -20.43 -27.32
N MET A 295 27.32 -21.70 -27.00
CA MET A 295 28.64 -22.33 -27.21
C MET A 295 28.91 -22.84 -28.64
N GLY A 296 27.96 -22.81 -29.52
CA GLY A 296 28.10 -23.23 -30.91
C GLY A 296 28.00 -22.07 -31.87
N PHE A 297 29.17 -21.65 -32.41
CA PHE A 297 29.40 -20.80 -33.60
C PHE A 297 28.34 -19.75 -33.98
N ARG A 298 28.61 -18.48 -33.64
CA ARG A 298 27.94 -17.32 -34.23
C ARG A 298 28.06 -17.32 -35.74
N ARG A 299 26.94 -17.44 -36.45
CA ARG A 299 26.79 -16.97 -37.84
C ARG A 299 26.03 -15.65 -37.76
N ASP A 300 26.68 -14.57 -38.17
CA ASP A 300 26.09 -13.25 -38.35
C ASP A 300 24.92 -13.32 -39.33
N GLY A 301 23.73 -12.85 -38.92
CA GLY A 301 22.63 -12.60 -39.84
C GLY A 301 21.22 -13.09 -39.49
N GLN A 302 20.95 -13.70 -38.29
CA GLN A 302 19.61 -14.26 -37.96
C GLN A 302 19.09 -13.90 -36.56
N SER A 303 19.17 -12.65 -36.17
CA SER A 303 18.75 -12.25 -34.81
C SER A 303 17.24 -12.35 -34.53
N THR A 304 16.39 -12.16 -35.52
CA THR A 304 14.93 -12.23 -35.40
C THR A 304 14.41 -13.66 -35.28
N THR A 305 14.98 -14.58 -36.04
CA THR A 305 14.60 -16.01 -36.03
C THR A 305 15.02 -16.72 -34.74
N GLU A 306 16.11 -16.30 -34.10
CA GLU A 306 16.56 -16.86 -32.82
C GLU A 306 15.67 -16.39 -31.67
N GLN A 307 15.28 -15.13 -31.63
CA GLN A 307 14.35 -14.60 -30.62
C GLN A 307 12.96 -15.26 -30.72
N GLU A 308 12.46 -15.50 -31.91
CA GLU A 308 11.19 -16.19 -32.11
C GLU A 308 11.25 -17.68 -31.69
N ARG A 309 12.34 -18.37 -32.00
CA ARG A 309 12.56 -19.76 -31.52
C ARG A 309 12.67 -19.83 -30.01
N MET A 310 13.38 -18.90 -29.39
CA MET A 310 13.52 -18.81 -27.95
C MET A 310 12.16 -18.56 -27.28
N ARG A 311 11.35 -17.65 -27.83
CA ARG A 311 10.01 -17.38 -27.35
C ARG A 311 9.11 -18.62 -27.44
N SER A 312 9.13 -19.32 -28.58
CA SER A 312 8.33 -20.54 -28.76
C SER A 312 8.76 -21.67 -27.78
N SER A 313 10.07 -21.84 -27.55
CA SER A 313 10.59 -22.82 -26.59
C SER A 313 10.16 -22.49 -25.14
N ILE A 314 10.19 -21.21 -24.77
CA ILE A 314 9.73 -20.75 -23.46
C ILE A 314 8.22 -20.98 -23.32
N GLU A 315 7.42 -20.66 -24.33
CA GLU A 315 5.97 -20.88 -24.32
C GLU A 315 5.63 -22.39 -24.22
N GLU A 316 6.40 -23.24 -24.88
CA GLU A 316 6.23 -24.70 -24.79
C GLU A 316 6.60 -25.23 -23.40
N ALA A 317 7.68 -24.73 -22.81
CA ALA A 317 8.08 -25.06 -21.45
C ALA A 317 7.04 -24.61 -20.41
N LEU A 318 6.46 -23.42 -20.58
CA LEU A 318 5.37 -22.91 -19.75
C LEU A 318 4.15 -23.82 -19.80
N LYS A 319 3.70 -24.18 -21.00
CA LYS A 319 2.52 -25.06 -21.19
C LYS A 319 2.72 -26.46 -20.63
N LYS A 320 3.97 -26.95 -20.57
CA LYS A 320 4.31 -28.24 -19.96
C LYS A 320 4.32 -28.17 -18.42
N THR A 321 4.76 -27.04 -17.85
CA THR A 321 5.00 -26.91 -16.43
C THR A 321 3.76 -26.40 -15.70
N PHE A 322 3.03 -25.46 -16.29
CA PHE A 322 1.88 -24.83 -15.68
C PHE A 322 0.57 -25.28 -16.31
N ARG A 323 -0.46 -25.42 -15.46
CA ARG A 323 -1.80 -25.72 -15.94
C ARG A 323 -2.35 -24.55 -16.79
N PRO A 324 -3.08 -24.82 -17.88
CA PRO A 324 -3.66 -23.78 -18.72
C PRO A 324 -4.55 -22.80 -17.94
N GLU A 325 -5.22 -23.28 -16.88
CA GLU A 325 -6.07 -22.48 -15.99
C GLU A 325 -5.27 -21.35 -15.33
N LEU A 326 -4.04 -21.63 -14.84
CA LEU A 326 -3.19 -20.63 -14.22
C LEU A 326 -2.71 -19.61 -15.26
N LEU A 327 -2.23 -20.09 -16.42
CA LEU A 327 -1.70 -19.23 -17.47
C LEU A 327 -2.76 -18.25 -18.00
N ASN A 328 -4.02 -18.67 -18.11
CA ASN A 328 -5.14 -17.82 -18.53
C ASN A 328 -5.54 -16.74 -17.50
N ARG A 329 -5.00 -16.80 -16.28
CA ARG A 329 -5.28 -15.83 -15.20
C ARG A 329 -4.16 -14.84 -14.99
N ILE A 330 -3.00 -15.08 -15.59
CA ILE A 330 -1.86 -14.16 -15.59
C ILE A 330 -2.12 -13.07 -16.63
N ASP A 331 -1.84 -11.82 -16.26
CA ASP A 331 -2.07 -10.67 -17.14
C ASP A 331 -1.00 -10.57 -18.25
N GLU A 332 0.27 -10.90 -17.89
CA GLU A 332 1.42 -10.92 -18.79
C GLU A 332 2.53 -11.88 -18.28
#